data_8ff4851deb24d2fefb38c0d63ff6ca2a
#
_entry.id   8ff4851deb24d2fefb38c0d63ff6ca2a
#
_cell.length_a   1.000
_cell.length_b   1.000
_cell.length_c   1.000
_cell.angle_alpha   90.00
_cell.angle_beta   90.00
_cell.angle_gamma   90.00
#
_symmetry.space_group_name_H-M   'P 1'
#
loop_
_entity.id
_entity.type
_entity.pdbx_description
1 polymer ?
#
loop_
_entity_poly.entity_id
_entity_poly.type
_entity_poly.pdbx_seq_one_letter_code
_entity_poly.pdbx_strand_id
1 'polypeptide(L)'
;MQYNILMIEKVPRREVKEYFLLANAGKRFFKENLGKNELEDRYHERLGEFDNMDEKDLDEKFKDKTRLRRYNEMEWYGDNKRLNEMGSWPEMKGLPIEFTTGNVPETARMIDRFKREEIEVSKESLEKTRRCAKKLDSIIRHIDFVKPNFPLILFPGGEVREKDYNRHARKNELPLCKIFGYDIDDGSERAVSYSLAGLSDAPVYFGEYSAKD
;
A
#
# COMPACT_ATOMS: atom_id res chain seq x y z
N MET A 1 6.09 -21.53 -25.14
CA MET A 1 5.88 -20.52 -24.07
C MET A 1 4.56 -19.81 -24.40
N GLN A 2 3.47 -20.12 -23.70
CA GLN A 2 2.25 -19.34 -23.81
C GLN A 2 2.45 -18.10 -22.94
N TYR A 3 2.57 -16.93 -23.57
CA TYR A 3 2.44 -15.66 -22.88
C TYR A 3 0.97 -15.53 -22.49
N ASN A 4 0.67 -15.77 -21.20
CA ASN A 4 -0.57 -15.27 -20.63
C ASN A 4 -0.49 -13.75 -20.73
N ILE A 5 -1.13 -13.18 -21.73
CA ILE A 5 -1.46 -11.76 -21.75
C ILE A 5 -2.47 -11.60 -20.59
N LEU A 6 -1.96 -11.19 -19.44
CA LEU A 6 -2.80 -10.73 -18.34
C LEU A 6 -3.61 -9.56 -18.92
N MET A 7 -4.90 -9.79 -19.16
CA MET A 7 -5.78 -8.73 -19.63
C MET A 7 -5.92 -7.72 -18.49
N ILE A 8 -5.54 -6.47 -18.77
CA ILE A 8 -5.86 -5.34 -17.90
C ILE A 8 -7.39 -5.28 -17.83
N GLU A 9 -7.95 -5.47 -16.65
CA GLU A 9 -9.39 -5.48 -16.45
C GLU A 9 -9.82 -4.14 -15.85
N LYS A 10 -10.88 -3.54 -16.43
CA LYS A 10 -11.47 -2.33 -15.83
C LYS A 10 -12.21 -2.72 -14.56
N VAL A 11 -11.86 -2.08 -13.45
CA VAL A 11 -12.43 -2.34 -12.13
C VAL A 11 -13.45 -1.25 -11.77
N PRO A 12 -14.63 -1.61 -11.25
CA PRO A 12 -15.57 -0.63 -10.75
C PRO A 12 -14.95 0.24 -9.66
N ARG A 13 -15.13 1.56 -9.75
CA ARG A 13 -14.63 2.51 -8.74
C ARG A 13 -15.11 2.17 -7.33
N ARG A 14 -16.34 1.70 -7.21
CA ARG A 14 -16.94 1.23 -5.96
C ARG A 14 -16.08 0.15 -5.31
N GLU A 15 -15.67 -0.86 -6.06
CA GLU A 15 -14.83 -1.96 -5.60
C GLU A 15 -13.50 -1.47 -5.01
N VAL A 16 -12.82 -0.54 -5.70
CA VAL A 16 -11.56 0.03 -5.22
C VAL A 16 -11.75 0.79 -3.90
N LYS A 17 -12.87 1.52 -3.75
CA LYS A 17 -13.24 2.20 -2.51
C LYS A 17 -13.48 1.22 -1.37
N GLU A 18 -14.19 0.13 -1.63
CA GLU A 18 -14.47 -0.93 -0.66
C GLU A 18 -13.16 -1.56 -0.16
N TYR A 19 -12.25 -1.92 -1.07
CA TYR A 19 -10.95 -2.46 -0.70
C TYR A 19 -10.09 -1.46 0.07
N PHE A 20 -10.10 -0.18 -0.28
CA PHE A 20 -9.43 0.84 0.50
C PHE A 20 -9.97 0.91 1.94
N LEU A 21 -11.29 0.95 2.09
CA LEU A 21 -11.93 1.01 3.41
C LEU A 21 -11.69 -0.27 4.21
N LEU A 22 -11.76 -1.44 3.57
CA LEU A 22 -11.45 -2.73 4.17
C LEU A 22 -10.02 -2.75 4.71
N ALA A 23 -9.02 -2.40 3.88
CA ALA A 23 -7.62 -2.37 4.27
C ALA A 23 -7.34 -1.36 5.40
N ASN A 24 -8.06 -0.23 5.43
CA ASN A 24 -7.90 0.80 6.46
C ASN A 24 -8.67 0.49 7.76
N ALA A 25 -9.81 -0.16 7.69
CA ALA A 25 -10.48 -0.76 8.84
C ALA A 25 -9.60 -1.87 9.44
N GLY A 26 -8.94 -2.60 8.57
CA GLY A 26 -8.00 -3.69 8.86
C GLY A 26 -6.65 -3.27 9.46
N LYS A 27 -6.42 -2.00 9.83
CA LYS A 27 -5.24 -1.65 10.67
C LYS A 27 -5.16 -2.48 11.95
N ARG A 28 -6.27 -3.09 12.37
CA ARG A 28 -6.32 -4.09 13.44
C ARG A 28 -6.02 -5.51 12.96
N PHE A 29 -6.29 -5.87 11.70
CA PHE A 29 -6.03 -7.21 11.18
C PHE A 29 -4.56 -7.64 11.31
N PHE A 30 -3.63 -6.72 11.03
CA PHE A 30 -2.20 -7.03 11.05
C PHE A 30 -1.52 -6.72 12.39
N LYS A 31 -2.24 -6.16 13.38
CA LYS A 31 -1.69 -5.83 14.69
C LYS A 31 -1.81 -6.95 15.70
N GLU A 32 -2.76 -7.85 15.50
CA GLU A 32 -3.06 -8.95 16.41
C GLU A 32 -2.47 -10.25 15.86
N ASN A 33 -2.06 -11.16 16.72
CA ASN A 33 -1.64 -12.51 16.35
C ASN A 33 -2.87 -13.38 16.02
N LEU A 34 -3.62 -12.98 14.98
CA LEU A 34 -4.78 -13.74 14.54
C LEU A 34 -4.36 -15.05 13.87
N GLY A 35 -5.09 -16.11 14.12
CA GLY A 35 -5.02 -17.32 13.31
C GLY A 35 -5.56 -17.07 11.90
N LYS A 36 -5.17 -17.92 10.94
CA LYS A 36 -5.60 -17.78 9.54
C LYS A 36 -7.12 -17.72 9.41
N ASN A 37 -7.85 -18.66 10.03
CA ASN A 37 -9.31 -18.73 9.94
C ASN A 37 -9.99 -17.47 10.52
N GLU A 38 -9.48 -16.96 11.64
CA GLU A 38 -10.01 -15.76 12.25
C GLU A 38 -9.77 -14.52 11.37
N LEU A 39 -8.65 -14.48 10.64
CA LEU A 39 -8.37 -13.43 9.66
C LEU A 39 -9.36 -13.50 8.48
N GLU A 40 -9.63 -14.70 7.96
CA GLU A 40 -10.58 -14.97 6.89
C GLU A 40 -12.01 -14.60 7.30
N ASP A 41 -12.45 -15.01 8.48
CA ASP A 41 -13.79 -14.70 9.00
C ASP A 41 -14.01 -13.19 9.13
N ARG A 42 -13.03 -12.48 9.70
CA ARG A 42 -13.11 -11.02 9.81
C ARG A 42 -13.09 -10.30 8.47
N TYR A 43 -12.35 -10.83 7.49
CA TYR A 43 -12.35 -10.30 6.14
C TYR A 43 -13.75 -10.38 5.53
N HIS A 44 -14.37 -11.55 5.57
CA HIS A 44 -15.71 -11.76 5.01
C HIS A 44 -16.80 -10.97 5.73
N GLU A 45 -16.75 -10.91 7.07
CA GLU A 45 -17.66 -10.07 7.86
C GLU A 45 -17.58 -8.59 7.40
N ARG A 46 -16.37 -8.06 7.27
CA ARG A 46 -16.16 -6.66 6.85
C ARG A 46 -16.55 -6.39 5.41
N LEU A 47 -16.27 -7.33 4.50
CA LEU A 47 -16.68 -7.19 3.11
C LEU A 47 -18.22 -7.15 3.02
N GLY A 48 -18.91 -8.03 3.74
CA GLY A 48 -20.38 -8.06 3.80
C GLY A 48 -21.01 -6.78 4.37
N GLU A 49 -20.30 -5.98 5.18
CA GLU A 49 -20.79 -4.67 5.62
C GLU A 49 -20.99 -3.70 4.46
N PHE A 50 -20.21 -3.82 3.36
CA PHE A 50 -20.29 -2.93 2.20
C PHE A 50 -21.40 -3.32 1.22
N ASP A 51 -21.82 -4.58 1.19
CA ASP A 51 -22.84 -5.09 0.25
C ASP A 51 -24.18 -4.32 0.38
N ASN A 52 -24.49 -3.82 1.59
CA ASN A 52 -25.72 -3.11 1.89
C ASN A 52 -25.57 -1.57 1.89
N MET A 53 -24.38 -1.04 1.56
CA MET A 53 -24.15 0.40 1.50
C MET A 53 -24.40 0.94 0.09
N ASP A 54 -25.04 2.08 -0.02
CA ASP A 54 -25.06 2.83 -1.26
C ASP A 54 -23.73 3.60 -1.49
N GLU A 55 -23.57 4.18 -2.68
CA GLU A 55 -22.34 4.92 -3.06
C GLU A 55 -22.10 6.13 -2.15
N LYS A 56 -23.15 6.79 -1.68
CA LYS A 56 -23.05 7.94 -0.79
C LYS A 56 -22.57 7.52 0.60
N ASP A 57 -23.15 6.45 1.14
CA ASP A 57 -22.74 5.89 2.44
C ASP A 57 -21.26 5.46 2.42
N LEU A 58 -20.84 4.86 1.31
CA LEU A 58 -19.44 4.47 1.10
C LEU A 58 -18.52 5.70 1.08
N ASP A 59 -18.90 6.76 0.37
CA ASP A 59 -18.15 8.02 0.30
C ASP A 59 -18.06 8.75 1.66
N GLU A 60 -19.08 8.64 2.49
CA GLU A 60 -19.09 9.20 3.85
C GLU A 60 -18.07 8.52 4.78
N LYS A 61 -17.72 7.24 4.53
CA LYS A 61 -16.66 6.52 5.26
C LYS A 61 -15.27 7.07 4.99
N PHE A 62 -15.04 7.76 3.87
CA PHE A 62 -13.76 8.38 3.57
C PHE A 62 -13.54 9.63 4.41
N LYS A 63 -12.61 9.55 5.37
CA LYS A 63 -12.21 10.68 6.22
C LYS A 63 -11.46 11.75 5.43
N ASP A 64 -10.63 11.33 4.47
CA ASP A 64 -9.84 12.20 3.61
C ASP A 64 -10.61 12.53 2.31
N LYS A 65 -11.19 13.72 2.26
CA LYS A 65 -11.97 14.18 1.11
C LYS A 65 -11.13 14.45 -0.14
N THR A 66 -9.84 14.76 0.03
CA THR A 66 -8.91 14.93 -1.10
C THR A 66 -8.64 13.57 -1.76
N ARG A 67 -8.40 12.54 -0.95
CA ARG A 67 -8.25 11.17 -1.45
C ARG A 67 -9.53 10.68 -2.13
N LEU A 68 -10.69 10.84 -1.50
CA LEU A 68 -11.97 10.49 -2.11
C LEU A 68 -12.16 11.14 -3.48
N ARG A 69 -11.83 12.44 -3.62
CA ARG A 69 -11.90 13.13 -4.90
C ARG A 69 -11.02 12.47 -5.95
N ARG A 70 -9.76 12.14 -5.62
CA ARG A 70 -8.84 11.41 -6.53
C ARG A 70 -9.45 10.08 -6.98
N TYR A 71 -10.04 9.30 -6.04
CA TYR A 71 -10.70 8.04 -6.37
C TYR A 71 -11.87 8.23 -7.33
N ASN A 72 -12.61 9.32 -7.20
CA ASN A 72 -13.74 9.65 -8.05
C ASN A 72 -13.35 10.21 -9.42
N GLU A 73 -12.18 10.81 -9.56
CA GLU A 73 -11.67 11.40 -10.81
C GLU A 73 -10.93 10.40 -11.70
N MET A 74 -10.58 9.21 -11.18
CA MET A 74 -9.80 8.20 -11.89
C MET A 74 -10.68 7.10 -12.48
N GLU A 75 -10.24 6.52 -13.59
CA GLU A 75 -10.62 5.20 -14.04
C GLU A 75 -9.68 4.17 -13.43
N TRP A 76 -10.21 3.00 -13.04
CA TRP A 76 -9.48 2.00 -12.30
C TRP A 76 -9.32 0.71 -13.07
N TYR A 77 -8.15 0.08 -12.92
CA TYR A 77 -7.79 -1.15 -13.60
C TYR A 77 -7.12 -2.12 -12.63
N GLY A 78 -7.42 -3.40 -12.80
CA GLY A 78 -6.76 -4.50 -12.10
C GLY A 78 -5.62 -5.09 -12.93
N ASP A 79 -4.48 -5.36 -12.28
CA ASP A 79 -3.31 -5.96 -12.92
C ASP A 79 -2.35 -6.54 -11.87
N ASN A 80 -1.25 -7.16 -12.32
CA ASN A 80 -0.08 -7.43 -11.52
C ASN A 80 1.06 -6.50 -11.94
N LYS A 81 1.58 -5.73 -11.00
CA LYS A 81 2.68 -4.78 -11.25
C LYS A 81 3.94 -5.18 -10.50
N ARG A 82 5.09 -4.86 -11.06
CA ARG A 82 6.39 -5.11 -10.43
C ARG A 82 6.61 -4.18 -9.24
N LEU A 83 7.04 -4.73 -8.13
CA LEU A 83 7.30 -3.97 -6.90
C LEU A 83 8.41 -2.90 -7.07
N ASN A 84 9.36 -3.12 -8.00
CA ASN A 84 10.42 -2.14 -8.26
C ASN A 84 9.95 -0.90 -9.06
N GLU A 85 8.74 -0.93 -9.61
CA GLU A 85 8.11 0.20 -10.29
C GLU A 85 7.33 1.09 -9.33
N MET A 86 7.22 0.70 -8.04
CA MET A 86 6.41 1.35 -7.03
C MET A 86 7.26 2.08 -6.00
N GLY A 87 6.87 3.31 -5.68
CA GLY A 87 7.36 4.05 -4.52
C GLY A 87 6.54 3.74 -3.28
N SER A 88 7.19 3.27 -2.20
CA SER A 88 6.54 3.13 -0.90
C SER A 88 6.20 4.52 -0.33
N TRP A 89 5.21 4.58 0.58
CA TRP A 89 4.84 5.84 1.22
C TRP A 89 6.03 6.44 1.98
N PRO A 90 6.38 7.73 1.75
CA PRO A 90 7.57 8.35 2.33
C PRO A 90 7.56 8.41 3.86
N GLU A 91 6.39 8.55 4.44
CA GLU A 91 6.20 8.60 5.89
C GLU A 91 5.61 7.30 6.43
N MET A 92 6.08 6.17 5.93
CA MET A 92 5.60 4.87 6.39
C MET A 92 5.77 4.75 7.90
N LYS A 93 4.66 4.58 8.61
CA LYS A 93 4.61 4.69 10.07
C LYS A 93 5.54 3.69 10.73
N GLY A 94 6.48 4.23 11.50
CA GLY A 94 7.44 3.44 12.26
C GLY A 94 8.75 3.19 11.54
N LEU A 95 8.96 3.69 10.33
CA LEU A 95 10.25 3.65 9.65
C LEU A 95 10.91 5.02 9.56
N PRO A 96 12.24 5.11 9.68
CA PRO A 96 13.00 6.30 9.31
C PRO A 96 12.72 6.70 7.86
N ILE A 97 12.70 8.01 7.57
CA ILE A 97 12.43 8.52 6.23
C ILE A 97 13.42 7.98 5.19
N GLU A 98 14.67 7.80 5.58
CA GLU A 98 15.73 7.26 4.73
C GLU A 98 15.43 5.86 4.19
N PHE A 99 14.61 5.08 4.92
CA PHE A 99 14.18 3.75 4.49
C PHE A 99 13.10 3.80 3.40
N THR A 100 12.40 4.92 3.28
CA THR A 100 11.21 5.05 2.43
C THR A 100 11.39 5.97 1.22
N THR A 101 12.57 6.57 1.03
CA THR A 101 12.86 7.44 -0.13
C THR A 101 13.05 6.66 -1.44
N GLY A 102 13.33 5.36 -1.37
CA GLY A 102 13.51 4.46 -2.50
C GLY A 102 12.23 3.79 -3.00
N ASN A 103 12.40 2.83 -3.89
CA ASN A 103 11.31 1.94 -4.29
C ASN A 103 11.05 0.86 -3.22
N VAL A 104 10.02 0.05 -3.44
CA VAL A 104 9.64 -1.02 -2.50
C VAL A 104 10.78 -1.99 -2.19
N PRO A 105 11.53 -2.56 -3.16
CA PRO A 105 12.68 -3.42 -2.87
C PRO A 105 13.83 -2.72 -2.11
N GLU A 106 14.09 -1.44 -2.38
CA GLU A 106 15.10 -0.68 -1.62
C GLU A 106 14.67 -0.53 -0.15
N THR A 107 13.41 -0.19 0.08
CA THR A 107 12.84 -0.11 1.44
C THR A 107 12.90 -1.46 2.15
N ALA A 108 12.52 -2.55 1.48
CA ALA A 108 12.60 -3.90 2.04
C ALA A 108 14.03 -4.29 2.42
N ARG A 109 15.02 -3.99 1.56
CA ARG A 109 16.43 -4.26 1.84
C ARG A 109 16.93 -3.51 3.07
N MET A 110 16.52 -2.25 3.25
CA MET A 110 16.90 -1.48 4.44
C MET A 110 16.33 -2.09 5.72
N ILE A 111 15.09 -2.57 5.68
CA ILE A 111 14.47 -3.26 6.81
C ILE A 111 15.14 -4.60 7.10
N ASP A 112 15.48 -5.37 6.07
CA ASP A 112 16.20 -6.64 6.23
C ASP A 112 17.58 -6.42 6.89
N ARG A 113 18.34 -5.42 6.42
CA ARG A 113 19.62 -5.04 7.04
C ARG A 113 19.45 -4.59 8.49
N PHE A 114 18.40 -3.83 8.81
CA PHE A 114 18.07 -3.46 10.18
C PHE A 114 17.78 -4.71 11.05
N LYS A 115 17.03 -5.66 10.53
CA LYS A 115 16.72 -6.92 11.24
C LYS A 115 17.95 -7.78 11.49
N ARG A 116 18.96 -7.69 10.62
CA ARG A 116 20.27 -8.36 10.78
C ARG A 116 21.27 -7.57 11.59
N GLU A 117 20.87 -6.44 12.16
CA GLU A 117 21.75 -5.55 12.93
C GLU A 117 22.94 -4.98 12.11
N GLU A 118 22.80 -4.91 10.78
CA GLU A 118 23.82 -4.35 9.88
C GLU A 118 23.76 -2.83 9.77
N ILE A 119 22.65 -2.22 10.19
CA ILE A 119 22.45 -0.77 10.22
C ILE A 119 21.79 -0.36 11.53
N GLU A 120 22.23 0.79 12.03
CA GLU A 120 21.65 1.40 13.20
C GLU A 120 20.62 2.46 12.82
N VAL A 121 19.66 2.67 13.71
CA VAL A 121 18.70 3.78 13.65
C VAL A 121 18.82 4.60 14.93
N SER A 122 18.37 5.84 14.90
CA SER A 122 18.38 6.69 16.09
C SER A 122 17.61 6.02 17.26
N LYS A 123 18.01 6.30 18.49
CA LYS A 123 17.32 5.78 19.69
C LYS A 123 15.83 6.11 19.68
N GLU A 124 15.46 7.27 19.15
CA GLU A 124 14.07 7.72 19.02
C GLU A 124 13.26 6.85 18.05
N SER A 125 13.88 6.42 16.96
CA SER A 125 13.23 5.60 15.91
C SER A 125 13.26 4.10 16.19
N LEU A 126 14.17 3.63 17.07
CA LEU A 126 14.46 2.22 17.27
C LEU A 126 13.24 1.38 17.61
N GLU A 127 12.47 1.80 18.61
CA GLU A 127 11.29 1.04 19.06
C GLU A 127 10.17 1.07 18.00
N LYS A 128 10.01 2.20 17.31
CA LYS A 128 9.03 2.33 16.23
C LYS A 128 9.39 1.43 15.04
N THR A 129 10.69 1.39 14.69
CA THR A 129 11.21 0.53 13.60
C THR A 129 11.05 -0.95 13.94
N ARG A 130 11.33 -1.36 15.18
CA ARG A 130 11.11 -2.75 15.64
C ARG A 130 9.63 -3.15 15.53
N ARG A 131 8.70 -2.28 15.94
CA ARG A 131 7.27 -2.55 15.82
C ARG A 131 6.82 -2.65 14.36
N CYS A 132 7.35 -1.79 13.50
CA CYS A 132 7.08 -1.87 12.08
C CYS A 132 7.58 -3.20 11.50
N ALA A 133 8.83 -3.60 11.77
CA ALA A 133 9.38 -4.86 11.31
C ALA A 133 8.54 -6.08 11.76
N LYS A 134 8.11 -6.12 13.04
CA LYS A 134 7.21 -7.16 13.55
C LYS A 134 5.87 -7.20 12.81
N LYS A 135 5.32 -6.04 12.44
CA LYS A 135 4.09 -5.97 11.67
C LYS A 135 4.27 -6.53 10.25
N LEU A 136 5.39 -6.21 9.60
CA LEU A 136 5.71 -6.76 8.28
C LEU A 136 5.85 -8.28 8.34
N ASP A 137 6.50 -8.82 9.37
CA ASP A 137 6.60 -10.27 9.59
C ASP A 137 5.23 -10.92 9.83
N SER A 138 4.29 -10.21 10.45
CA SER A 138 2.91 -10.69 10.59
C SER A 138 2.19 -10.78 9.24
N ILE A 139 2.39 -9.82 8.36
CA ILE A 139 1.84 -9.86 6.99
C ILE A 139 2.45 -11.02 6.20
N ILE A 140 3.76 -11.24 6.31
CA ILE A 140 4.46 -12.34 5.63
C ILE A 140 3.90 -13.70 6.06
N ARG A 141 3.61 -13.90 7.34
CA ARG A 141 3.02 -15.16 7.84
C ARG A 141 1.66 -15.51 7.23
N HIS A 142 0.94 -14.53 6.75
CA HIS A 142 -0.40 -14.68 6.14
C HIS A 142 -0.41 -14.30 4.66
N ILE A 143 0.74 -14.34 3.99
CA ILE A 143 0.91 -13.80 2.64
C ILE A 143 0.01 -14.47 1.61
N ASP A 144 -0.22 -15.77 1.74
CA ASP A 144 -1.08 -16.56 0.84
C ASP A 144 -2.54 -16.11 0.88
N PHE A 145 -2.98 -15.57 2.03
CA PHE A 145 -4.30 -14.95 2.17
C PHE A 145 -4.27 -13.45 1.83
N VAL A 146 -3.26 -12.73 2.32
CA VAL A 146 -3.21 -11.26 2.18
C VAL A 146 -3.00 -10.83 0.73
N LYS A 147 -2.12 -11.52 -0.01
CA LYS A 147 -1.77 -11.14 -1.38
C LYS A 147 -2.99 -11.14 -2.31
N PRO A 148 -3.78 -12.22 -2.42
CA PRO A 148 -4.94 -12.24 -3.31
C PRO A 148 -6.12 -11.37 -2.85
N ASN A 149 -6.30 -11.19 -1.54
CA ASN A 149 -7.48 -10.54 -0.98
C ASN A 149 -7.31 -9.04 -0.68
N PHE A 150 -6.08 -8.52 -0.73
CA PHE A 150 -5.79 -7.12 -0.46
C PHE A 150 -4.86 -6.54 -1.53
N PRO A 151 -5.37 -6.28 -2.76
CA PRO A 151 -4.59 -5.64 -3.79
C PRO A 151 -4.02 -4.29 -3.30
N LEU A 152 -2.86 -3.91 -3.81
CA LEU A 152 -2.31 -2.58 -3.55
C LEU A 152 -3.11 -1.55 -4.36
N ILE A 153 -3.27 -0.35 -3.83
CA ILE A 153 -3.92 0.75 -4.55
C ILE A 153 -2.86 1.74 -4.97
N LEU A 154 -2.77 1.99 -6.27
CA LEU A 154 -1.72 2.77 -6.90
C LEU A 154 -2.29 4.00 -7.60
N PHE A 155 -1.57 5.11 -7.48
CA PHE A 155 -1.73 6.29 -8.31
C PHE A 155 -0.60 6.37 -9.35
N PRO A 156 -0.74 7.17 -10.42
CA PRO A 156 0.34 7.50 -11.33
C PRO A 156 1.56 8.05 -10.57
N GLY A 157 2.76 7.77 -11.07
CA GLY A 157 3.99 8.20 -10.42
C GLY A 157 4.06 9.72 -10.26
N GLY A 158 4.49 10.17 -9.08
CA GLY A 158 4.56 11.58 -8.70
C GLY A 158 3.26 12.16 -8.14
N GLU A 159 2.13 11.46 -8.20
CA GLU A 159 0.85 11.96 -7.69
C GLU A 159 0.87 12.21 -6.17
N VAL A 160 1.58 11.37 -5.43
CA VAL A 160 1.77 11.51 -3.99
C VAL A 160 3.18 12.02 -3.68
N ARG A 161 4.20 11.38 -4.25
CA ARG A 161 5.60 11.68 -3.91
C ARG A 161 6.02 13.07 -4.36
N GLU A 162 5.69 13.52 -5.56
CA GLU A 162 6.06 14.84 -6.04
C GLU A 162 5.07 15.93 -5.59
N LYS A 163 3.77 15.72 -5.84
CA LYS A 163 2.77 16.76 -5.59
C LYS A 163 2.53 17.03 -4.11
N ASP A 164 2.60 16.00 -3.27
CA ASP A 164 2.34 16.15 -1.84
C ASP A 164 3.66 16.19 -1.05
N TYR A 165 4.46 15.09 -1.07
CA TYR A 165 5.62 14.96 -0.20
C TYR A 165 6.79 15.83 -0.61
N ASN A 166 7.31 15.74 -1.84
CA ASN A 166 8.50 16.48 -2.25
C ASN A 166 8.28 18.00 -2.20
N ARG A 167 7.06 18.46 -2.52
CA ARG A 167 6.70 19.86 -2.34
C ARG A 167 6.81 20.32 -0.88
N HIS A 168 6.39 19.49 0.08
CA HIS A 168 6.54 19.75 1.50
C HIS A 168 8.00 19.62 1.94
N ALA A 169 8.70 18.59 1.49
CA ALA A 169 10.10 18.33 1.83
C ALA A 169 11.04 19.46 1.44
N ARG A 170 10.86 20.07 0.24
CA ARG A 170 11.64 21.24 -0.20
C ARG A 170 11.49 22.46 0.73
N LYS A 171 10.30 22.64 1.34
CA LYS A 171 10.04 23.74 2.28
C LYS A 171 10.65 23.52 3.66
N ASN A 172 10.91 22.27 4.02
CA ASN A 172 11.35 21.88 5.36
C ASN A 172 12.74 21.20 5.34
N GLU A 173 13.47 21.29 4.22
CA GLU A 173 14.83 20.75 4.08
C GLU A 173 14.91 19.24 4.37
N LEU A 174 13.83 18.49 4.07
CA LEU A 174 13.78 17.04 4.25
C LEU A 174 14.32 16.31 2.99
N PRO A 175 14.77 15.06 3.12
CA PRO A 175 15.19 14.25 1.97
C PRO A 175 14.07 14.13 0.93
N LEU A 176 14.41 14.31 -0.35
CA LEU A 176 13.47 14.14 -1.44
C LEU A 176 13.29 12.66 -1.78
N CYS A 177 12.06 12.31 -2.13
CA CYS A 177 11.74 10.98 -2.66
C CYS A 177 11.97 10.93 -4.17
N LYS A 178 12.55 9.83 -4.64
CA LYS A 178 12.59 9.50 -6.07
C LYS A 178 11.17 9.24 -6.58
N ILE A 179 10.91 9.61 -7.84
CA ILE A 179 9.66 9.31 -8.52
C ILE A 179 9.82 7.98 -9.25
N PHE A 180 8.80 7.14 -9.16
CA PHE A 180 8.71 5.84 -9.82
C PHE A 180 7.50 5.81 -10.76
N GLY A 181 7.26 4.70 -11.45
CA GLY A 181 6.10 4.56 -12.32
C GLY A 181 4.77 4.70 -11.58
N TYR A 182 4.74 4.24 -10.33
CA TYR A 182 3.54 4.30 -9.47
C TYR A 182 3.87 4.78 -8.06
N ASP A 183 2.93 5.52 -7.48
CA ASP A 183 2.89 5.85 -6.07
C ASP A 183 1.87 4.95 -5.35
N ILE A 184 2.27 4.26 -4.29
CA ILE A 184 1.34 3.47 -3.50
C ILE A 184 0.49 4.42 -2.64
N ASP A 185 -0.82 4.47 -2.89
CA ASP A 185 -1.77 5.19 -2.03
C ASP A 185 -2.13 4.36 -0.79
N ASP A 186 -2.40 3.06 -1.00
CA ASP A 186 -2.63 2.12 0.12
C ASP A 186 -1.89 0.82 -0.09
N GLY A 187 -1.35 0.27 1.02
CA GLY A 187 -0.67 -1.03 1.02
C GLY A 187 0.85 -0.99 1.03
N SER A 188 1.51 0.14 1.34
CA SER A 188 2.98 0.21 1.41
C SER A 188 3.58 -0.87 2.31
N GLU A 189 3.00 -1.14 3.48
CA GLU A 189 3.47 -2.20 4.38
C GLU A 189 3.31 -3.59 3.74
N ARG A 190 2.21 -3.84 3.00
CA ARG A 190 2.00 -5.10 2.25
C ARG A 190 3.02 -5.26 1.14
N ALA A 191 3.22 -4.22 0.33
CA ALA A 191 4.19 -4.22 -0.76
C ALA A 191 5.63 -4.53 -0.25
N VAL A 192 6.03 -3.88 0.83
CA VAL A 192 7.34 -4.13 1.46
C VAL A 192 7.42 -5.55 2.03
N SER A 193 6.34 -6.06 2.65
CA SER A 193 6.27 -7.44 3.12
C SER A 193 6.40 -8.45 1.98
N TYR A 194 5.75 -8.21 0.84
CA TYR A 194 5.89 -9.06 -0.35
C TYR A 194 7.34 -9.10 -0.85
N SER A 195 8.00 -7.95 -0.92
CA SER A 195 9.41 -7.88 -1.29
C SER A 195 10.33 -8.57 -0.29
N LEU A 196 10.09 -8.46 1.02
CA LEU A 196 10.82 -9.19 2.06
C LEU A 196 10.63 -10.71 1.94
N ALA A 197 9.47 -11.16 1.48
CA ALA A 197 9.18 -12.56 1.20
C ALA A 197 9.75 -13.06 -0.14
N GLY A 198 10.50 -12.23 -0.87
CA GLY A 198 11.14 -12.59 -2.15
C GLY A 198 10.22 -12.48 -3.36
N LEU A 199 9.04 -11.89 -3.25
CA LEU A 199 8.15 -11.68 -4.38
C LEU A 199 8.61 -10.47 -5.21
N SER A 200 8.42 -10.55 -6.53
CA SER A 200 8.76 -9.49 -7.49
C SER A 200 7.58 -8.62 -7.91
N ASP A 201 6.37 -9.11 -7.70
CA ASP A 201 5.13 -8.50 -8.16
C ASP A 201 4.00 -8.62 -7.13
N ALA A 202 2.96 -7.82 -7.33
CA ALA A 202 1.76 -7.85 -6.51
C ALA A 202 0.51 -7.54 -7.34
N PRO A 203 -0.67 -8.08 -6.95
CA PRO A 203 -1.95 -7.65 -7.48
C PRO A 203 -2.22 -6.19 -7.07
N VAL A 204 -2.70 -5.41 -8.00
CA VAL A 204 -2.93 -3.99 -7.80
C VAL A 204 -4.23 -3.54 -8.42
N TYR A 205 -4.83 -2.50 -7.84
CA TYR A 205 -5.74 -1.58 -8.52
C TYR A 205 -4.97 -0.29 -8.79
N PHE A 206 -4.83 0.08 -10.05
CA PHE A 206 -4.17 1.33 -10.42
C PHE A 206 -5.13 2.28 -11.11
N GLY A 207 -5.06 3.55 -10.71
CA GLY A 207 -5.89 4.62 -11.24
C GLY A 207 -5.18 5.37 -12.35
N GLU A 208 -5.91 5.74 -13.39
CA GLU A 208 -5.47 6.64 -14.44
C GLU A 208 -6.49 7.78 -14.58
N TYR A 209 -6.00 8.99 -14.79
CA TYR A 209 -6.90 10.10 -15.11
C TYR A 209 -7.46 9.90 -16.49
N SER A 210 -8.78 10.01 -16.64
CA SER A 210 -9.41 10.04 -17.96
C SER A 210 -8.76 11.14 -18.79
N ALA A 211 -8.35 10.83 -20.02
CA ALA A 211 -7.93 11.85 -20.97
C ALA A 211 -9.08 12.86 -21.06
N LYS A 212 -8.81 14.13 -20.74
CA LYS A 212 -9.78 15.19 -20.99
C LYS A 212 -9.83 15.36 -22.50
N ASP A 213 -10.95 14.98 -23.11
CA ASP A 213 -11.30 15.35 -24.47
C ASP A 213 -11.29 16.86 -24.64
#